data_2aac1344d03ba29cd9a9046d237fd3e9
#
_entry.id   2aac1344d03ba29cd9a9046d237fd3e9
#
_cell.length_a   1.000
_cell.length_b   1.000
_cell.length_c   1.000
_cell.angle_alpha   90.00
_cell.angle_beta   90.00
_cell.angle_gamma   90.00
#
_symmetry.space_group_name_H-M   'P 1'
#
loop_
_entity.id
_entity.type
_entity.pdbx_description
1 polymer ?
#
loop_
_entity_poly.entity_id
_entity_poly.type
_entity_poly.pdbx_seq_one_letter_code
_entity_poly.pdbx_strand_id
1 'polypeptide(L)'
;FSIKKIMQSDNHGKNIINSFIKNSEYMKDWVYRILNKKLKKKMIIGILGLAYKDNTNSTKNSPSIKLLKKIKSNKVLAYDPIAKVKNYKNFKQLKDIKIVLKKSHLILLMTDWKNTIKLNNYMKKINLKSKIAIDPYNLIKSPMRKRFEEYINIGN
;
A
#
# COMPACT_ATOMS: atom_id res chain seq x y z
N PHE A 1 24.14 11.04 -11.72
CA PHE A 1 25.03 11.62 -10.69
C PHE A 1 24.32 11.51 -9.35
N SER A 2 24.87 10.79 -8.39
CA SER A 2 24.27 10.64 -7.04
C SER A 2 24.77 11.76 -6.16
N ILE A 3 23.88 12.46 -5.47
CA ILE A 3 24.19 13.47 -4.44
C ILE A 3 25.21 12.92 -3.42
N LYS A 4 25.19 11.61 -3.18
CA LYS A 4 26.16 10.89 -2.37
C LYS A 4 27.63 11.07 -2.82
N LYS A 5 27.87 11.23 -4.13
CA LYS A 5 29.23 11.45 -4.69
C LYS A 5 29.73 12.87 -4.50
N ILE A 6 28.86 13.85 -4.52
CA ILE A 6 29.20 15.28 -4.44
C ILE A 6 29.65 15.68 -3.03
N MET A 7 29.13 15.03 -1.99
CA MET A 7 29.37 15.38 -0.59
C MET A 7 30.32 14.42 0.14
N GLN A 8 31.19 13.71 -0.59
CA GLN A 8 32.15 12.77 0.02
C GLN A 8 33.26 13.44 0.86
N SER A 9 33.47 14.75 0.72
CA SER A 9 34.49 15.51 1.41
C SER A 9 34.06 16.15 2.74
N ASP A 10 32.74 16.17 3.05
CA ASP A 10 32.24 16.78 4.27
C ASP A 10 31.49 15.80 5.16
N ASN A 11 31.95 15.60 6.39
CA ASN A 11 31.36 14.68 7.35
C ASN A 11 29.96 15.15 7.82
N HIS A 12 29.69 16.43 7.91
CA HIS A 12 28.39 16.96 8.30
C HIS A 12 27.35 16.72 7.20
N GLY A 13 27.71 16.98 5.94
CA GLY A 13 26.85 16.68 4.80
C GLY A 13 26.54 15.19 4.65
N LYS A 14 27.50 14.30 4.92
CA LYS A 14 27.26 12.85 4.96
C LYS A 14 26.23 12.44 6.02
N ASN A 15 26.31 13.02 7.21
CA ASN A 15 25.37 12.71 8.29
C ASN A 15 23.94 13.14 7.97
N ILE A 16 23.76 14.32 7.38
CA ILE A 16 22.46 14.83 6.93
C ILE A 16 21.87 13.89 5.86
N ILE A 17 22.66 13.57 4.82
CA ILE A 17 22.20 12.67 3.75
C ILE A 17 21.87 11.28 4.28
N ASN A 18 22.69 10.73 5.14
CA ASN A 18 22.41 9.43 5.76
C ASN A 18 21.12 9.47 6.60
N SER A 19 20.85 10.57 7.30
CA SER A 19 19.62 10.77 8.03
C SER A 19 18.40 10.84 7.10
N PHE A 20 18.48 11.55 5.97
CA PHE A 20 17.44 11.57 4.95
C PHE A 20 17.20 10.19 4.34
N ILE A 21 18.26 9.43 4.03
CA ILE A 21 18.15 8.08 3.48
C ILE A 21 17.47 7.16 4.50
N LYS A 22 17.93 7.17 5.77
CA LYS A 22 17.32 6.37 6.85
C LYS A 22 15.86 6.72 7.06
N ASN A 23 15.52 8.01 7.09
CA ASN A 23 14.12 8.44 7.22
C ASN A 23 13.28 8.02 6.01
N SER A 24 13.80 8.14 4.80
CA SER A 24 13.12 7.66 3.59
C SER A 24 12.87 6.16 3.61
N GLU A 25 13.85 5.36 4.07
CA GLU A 25 13.68 3.91 4.22
C GLU A 25 12.68 3.57 5.33
N TYR A 26 12.74 4.28 6.45
CA TYR A 26 11.77 4.15 7.54
C TYR A 26 10.34 4.43 7.04
N MET A 27 10.14 5.49 6.26
CA MET A 27 8.84 5.83 5.68
C MET A 27 8.36 4.78 4.65
N LYS A 28 9.26 4.23 3.84
CA LYS A 28 8.93 3.13 2.89
C LYS A 28 8.39 1.89 3.60
N ASP A 29 8.84 1.60 4.81
CA ASP A 29 8.39 0.45 5.60
C ASP A 29 7.19 0.78 6.52
N TRP A 30 6.69 2.02 6.50
CA TRP A 30 5.57 2.46 7.33
C TRP A 30 4.35 1.53 7.20
N VAL A 31 3.92 1.26 5.97
CA VAL A 31 2.78 0.36 5.70
C VAL A 31 3.02 -1.03 6.29
N TYR A 32 4.22 -1.58 6.12
CA TYR A 32 4.56 -2.90 6.66
C TYR A 32 4.53 -2.94 8.18
N ARG A 33 5.03 -1.89 8.83
CA ARG A 33 4.99 -1.80 10.31
C ARG A 33 3.55 -1.71 10.82
N ILE A 34 2.71 -0.89 10.20
CA ILE A 34 1.29 -0.79 10.58
C ILE A 34 0.57 -2.12 10.30
N LEU A 35 0.80 -2.69 9.11
CA LEU A 35 0.24 -3.99 8.75
C LEU A 35 0.53 -5.05 9.82
N ASN A 36 1.79 -5.19 10.24
CA ASN A 36 2.19 -6.18 11.23
C ASN A 36 1.52 -5.97 12.60
N LYS A 37 1.28 -4.72 13.01
CA LYS A 37 0.56 -4.42 14.25
C LYS A 37 -0.92 -4.82 14.19
N LYS A 38 -1.54 -4.76 12.99
CA LYS A 38 -2.98 -5.01 12.80
C LYS A 38 -3.29 -6.41 12.29
N LEU A 39 -2.31 -7.12 11.74
CA LEU A 39 -2.51 -8.40 11.10
C LEU A 39 -2.73 -9.51 12.11
N LYS A 40 -3.90 -10.17 12.03
CA LYS A 40 -4.22 -11.36 12.81
C LYS A 40 -4.15 -12.62 11.92
N LYS A 41 -3.97 -13.77 12.56
CA LYS A 41 -4.02 -15.08 11.89
C LYS A 41 -5.33 -15.24 11.10
N LYS A 42 -5.26 -15.81 9.91
CA LYS A 42 -6.40 -16.02 8.98
C LYS A 42 -7.01 -14.76 8.34
N MET A 43 -6.55 -13.55 8.63
CA MET A 43 -7.00 -12.37 7.88
C MET A 43 -6.61 -12.46 6.41
N ILE A 44 -7.51 -12.01 5.53
CA ILE A 44 -7.25 -11.82 4.10
C ILE A 44 -6.84 -10.37 3.90
N ILE A 45 -5.71 -10.16 3.26
CA ILE A 45 -5.19 -8.83 2.93
C ILE A 45 -5.63 -8.49 1.51
N GLY A 46 -6.22 -7.32 1.32
CA GLY A 46 -6.52 -6.72 0.02
C GLY A 46 -5.50 -5.65 -0.34
N ILE A 47 -4.83 -5.79 -1.47
CA ILE A 47 -3.92 -4.77 -1.99
C ILE A 47 -4.55 -4.11 -3.22
N LEU A 48 -4.71 -2.80 -3.15
CA LEU A 48 -5.20 -1.98 -4.24
C LEU A 48 -4.03 -1.14 -4.80
N GLY A 49 -3.63 -1.48 -6.02
CA GLY A 49 -2.45 -0.90 -6.67
C GLY A 49 -1.21 -1.79 -6.54
N LEU A 50 -0.70 -2.25 -7.68
CA LEU A 50 0.51 -3.07 -7.80
C LEU A 50 1.62 -2.33 -8.56
N ALA A 51 1.25 -1.31 -9.33
CA ALA A 51 2.20 -0.48 -10.07
C ALA A 51 3.02 0.42 -9.15
N TYR A 52 4.16 0.87 -9.64
CA TYR A 52 5.00 1.86 -8.96
C TYR A 52 4.30 3.23 -8.83
N LYS A 53 3.51 3.61 -9.83
CA LYS A 53 2.71 4.86 -9.87
C LYS A 53 1.47 4.66 -10.73
N ASP A 54 0.53 5.62 -10.67
CA ASP A 54 -0.67 5.62 -11.50
C ASP A 54 -0.35 5.57 -13.01
N ASN A 55 -1.28 5.02 -13.78
CA ASN A 55 -1.20 4.91 -15.25
C ASN A 55 0.06 4.23 -15.80
N THR A 56 0.57 3.20 -15.10
CA THR A 56 1.70 2.40 -15.61
C THR A 56 1.49 0.92 -15.33
N ASN A 57 2.05 0.06 -16.17
CA ASN A 57 2.14 -1.38 -15.95
C ASN A 57 3.41 -1.80 -15.20
N SER A 58 4.33 -0.84 -14.95
CA SER A 58 5.61 -1.14 -14.32
C SER A 58 5.44 -1.47 -12.83
N THR A 59 5.88 -2.64 -12.46
CA THR A 59 5.99 -3.10 -11.07
C THR A 59 7.40 -2.99 -10.51
N LYS A 60 8.37 -2.51 -11.31
CA LYS A 60 9.74 -2.27 -10.89
C LYS A 60 9.76 -1.25 -9.75
N ASN A 61 10.42 -1.58 -8.65
CA ASN A 61 10.47 -0.76 -7.43
C ASN A 61 9.12 -0.48 -6.75
N SER A 62 8.04 -1.17 -7.14
CA SER A 62 6.73 -1.00 -6.52
C SER A 62 6.77 -1.33 -5.03
N PRO A 63 6.22 -0.45 -4.16
CA PRO A 63 6.07 -0.72 -2.72
C PRO A 63 5.21 -1.96 -2.45
N SER A 64 4.18 -2.20 -3.27
CA SER A 64 3.32 -3.38 -3.19
C SER A 64 4.09 -4.67 -3.38
N ILE A 65 4.96 -4.71 -4.40
CA ILE A 65 5.78 -5.90 -4.68
C ILE A 65 6.80 -6.15 -3.56
N LYS A 66 7.39 -5.10 -3.00
CA LYS A 66 8.27 -5.22 -1.84
C LYS A 66 7.52 -5.76 -0.62
N LEU A 67 6.31 -5.26 -0.38
CA LEU A 67 5.44 -5.70 0.70
C LEU A 67 5.02 -7.16 0.53
N LEU A 68 4.62 -7.58 -0.66
CA LEU A 68 4.24 -8.97 -0.99
C LEU A 68 5.35 -9.97 -0.64
N LYS A 69 6.62 -9.62 -0.87
CA LYS A 69 7.77 -10.47 -0.51
C LYS A 69 7.92 -10.68 1.01
N LYS A 70 7.41 -9.73 1.82
CA LYS A 70 7.45 -9.79 3.30
C LYS A 70 6.26 -10.56 3.88
N ILE A 71 5.11 -10.64 3.18
CA ILE A 71 3.91 -11.35 3.63
C ILE A 71 4.01 -12.83 3.24
N LYS A 72 4.21 -13.72 4.21
CA LYS A 72 4.41 -15.16 3.95
C LYS A 72 3.23 -16.04 4.30
N SER A 73 2.45 -15.70 5.32
CA SER A 73 1.45 -16.60 5.92
C SER A 73 0.00 -16.27 5.58
N ASN A 74 -0.32 -15.00 5.33
CA ASN A 74 -1.69 -14.58 5.06
C ASN A 74 -2.03 -14.64 3.56
N LYS A 75 -3.29 -14.94 3.27
CA LYS A 75 -3.81 -14.85 1.90
C LYS A 75 -3.90 -13.39 1.47
N VAL A 76 -3.37 -13.11 0.28
CA VAL A 76 -3.40 -11.78 -0.32
C VAL A 76 -4.21 -11.81 -1.60
N LEU A 77 -5.19 -10.93 -1.69
CA LEU A 77 -5.93 -10.62 -2.90
C LEU A 77 -5.52 -9.23 -3.36
N ALA A 78 -5.30 -9.05 -4.65
CA ALA A 78 -4.89 -7.75 -5.17
C ALA A 78 -5.70 -7.34 -6.39
N TYR A 79 -5.77 -6.06 -6.61
CA TYR A 79 -6.30 -5.46 -7.83
C TYR A 79 -5.39 -4.33 -8.30
N ASP A 80 -5.16 -4.31 -9.60
CA ASP A 80 -4.57 -3.18 -10.31
C ASP A 80 -5.22 -3.09 -11.69
N PRO A 81 -5.61 -1.90 -12.16
CA PRO A 81 -6.29 -1.75 -13.46
C PRO A 81 -5.37 -2.08 -14.65
N ILE A 82 -4.08 -1.86 -14.52
CA ILE A 82 -3.11 -1.93 -15.63
C ILE A 82 -2.02 -2.96 -15.35
N ALA A 83 -1.35 -2.87 -14.20
CA ALA A 83 -0.23 -3.75 -13.88
C ALA A 83 -0.68 -5.20 -13.66
N LYS A 84 0.13 -6.14 -14.16
CA LYS A 84 -0.07 -7.57 -14.02
C LYS A 84 1.07 -8.20 -13.24
N VAL A 85 0.71 -9.05 -12.27
CA VAL A 85 1.66 -9.81 -11.47
C VAL A 85 1.26 -11.28 -11.50
N LYS A 86 2.22 -12.18 -11.72
CA LYS A 86 1.98 -13.63 -11.72
C LYS A 86 1.49 -14.08 -10.33
N ASN A 87 0.41 -14.86 -10.32
CA ASN A 87 -0.11 -15.45 -9.10
C ASN A 87 0.87 -16.49 -8.51
N TYR A 88 0.86 -16.63 -7.18
CA TYR A 88 1.59 -17.69 -6.48
C TYR A 88 0.84 -18.12 -5.20
N LYS A 89 1.37 -19.08 -4.44
CA LYS A 89 0.65 -19.84 -3.40
C LYS A 89 -0.35 -19.05 -2.53
N ASN A 90 0.06 -17.93 -1.98
CA ASN A 90 -0.77 -17.11 -1.07
C ASN A 90 -1.24 -15.79 -1.67
N PHE A 91 -0.91 -15.50 -2.94
CA PHE A 91 -1.23 -14.28 -3.65
C PHE A 91 -2.05 -14.53 -4.90
N LYS A 92 -3.15 -13.79 -5.08
CA LYS A 92 -3.98 -13.84 -6.27
C LYS A 92 -4.38 -12.42 -6.70
N GLN A 93 -4.02 -12.05 -7.92
CA GLN A 93 -4.54 -10.84 -8.55
C GLN A 93 -5.91 -11.12 -9.17
N LEU A 94 -6.88 -10.27 -8.89
CA LEU A 94 -8.25 -10.35 -9.38
C LEU A 94 -8.54 -9.25 -10.39
N LYS A 95 -9.46 -9.54 -11.32
CA LYS A 95 -9.91 -8.57 -12.34
C LYS A 95 -10.96 -7.59 -11.80
N ASP A 96 -11.64 -7.94 -10.71
CA ASP A 96 -12.70 -7.11 -10.12
C ASP A 96 -12.30 -6.62 -8.72
N ILE A 97 -12.16 -5.31 -8.60
CA ILE A 97 -11.85 -4.62 -7.35
C ILE A 97 -12.92 -4.89 -6.26
N LYS A 98 -14.18 -5.06 -6.64
CA LYS A 98 -15.28 -5.30 -5.70
C LYS A 98 -15.07 -6.61 -4.94
N ILE A 99 -14.53 -7.64 -5.61
CA ILE A 99 -14.25 -8.94 -4.97
C ILE A 99 -13.12 -8.77 -3.94
N VAL A 100 -12.06 -8.00 -4.27
CA VAL A 100 -10.98 -7.70 -3.34
C VAL A 100 -11.54 -6.97 -2.12
N LEU A 101 -12.27 -5.88 -2.32
CA LEU A 101 -12.87 -5.09 -1.24
C LEU A 101 -13.80 -5.92 -0.36
N LYS A 102 -14.64 -6.77 -0.96
CA LYS A 102 -15.63 -7.60 -0.23
C LYS A 102 -14.95 -8.67 0.62
N LYS A 103 -13.96 -9.37 0.07
CA LYS A 103 -13.34 -10.54 0.72
C LYS A 103 -12.22 -10.20 1.69
N SER A 104 -11.63 -9.02 1.61
CA SER A 104 -10.51 -8.63 2.47
C SER A 104 -10.99 -8.10 3.83
N HIS A 105 -10.24 -8.43 4.88
CA HIS A 105 -10.40 -7.92 6.23
C HIS A 105 -9.56 -6.64 6.44
N LEU A 106 -8.42 -6.58 5.79
CA LEU A 106 -7.50 -5.45 5.82
C LEU A 106 -7.22 -5.01 4.39
N ILE A 107 -7.38 -3.72 4.09
CA ILE A 107 -7.27 -3.13 2.76
C ILE A 107 -6.12 -2.14 2.75
N LEU A 108 -5.16 -2.35 1.83
CA LEU A 108 -4.00 -1.51 1.63
C LEU A 108 -4.15 -0.74 0.31
N LEU A 109 -4.04 0.58 0.35
CA LEU A 109 -4.00 1.43 -0.84
C LEU A 109 -2.54 1.76 -1.17
N MET A 110 -1.99 1.11 -2.19
CA MET A 110 -0.53 1.06 -2.41
C MET A 110 -0.06 1.83 -3.64
N THR A 111 -0.97 2.40 -4.42
CA THR A 111 -0.66 3.28 -5.55
C THR A 111 -1.47 4.55 -5.41
N ASP A 112 -0.83 5.70 -5.59
CA ASP A 112 -1.48 7.02 -5.58
C ASP A 112 -2.30 7.21 -6.87
N TRP A 113 -3.52 6.69 -6.87
CA TRP A 113 -4.43 6.83 -8.01
C TRP A 113 -5.07 8.21 -8.05
N LYS A 114 -4.86 8.93 -9.12
CA LYS A 114 -5.45 10.27 -9.33
C LYS A 114 -6.98 10.23 -9.39
N ASN A 115 -7.55 9.22 -10.04
CA ASN A 115 -9.01 9.06 -10.14
C ASN A 115 -9.54 8.06 -9.12
N THR A 116 -9.93 8.57 -7.96
CA THR A 116 -10.49 7.77 -6.85
C THR A 116 -12.01 7.66 -6.86
N ILE A 117 -12.71 8.29 -7.81
CA ILE A 117 -14.19 8.32 -7.86
C ILE A 117 -14.76 6.91 -7.96
N LYS A 118 -14.24 6.08 -8.85
CA LYS A 118 -14.68 4.68 -9.01
C LYS A 118 -14.46 3.87 -7.74
N LEU A 119 -13.30 4.02 -7.09
CA LEU A 119 -12.97 3.35 -5.84
C LEU A 119 -13.97 3.71 -4.74
N ASN A 120 -14.21 5.00 -4.51
CA ASN A 120 -15.16 5.46 -3.50
C ASN A 120 -16.60 5.00 -3.80
N ASN A 121 -17.01 4.97 -5.07
CA ASN A 121 -18.33 4.46 -5.48
C ASN A 121 -18.49 2.95 -5.23
N TYR A 122 -17.45 2.14 -5.43
CA TYR A 122 -17.49 0.73 -5.08
C TYR A 122 -17.58 0.52 -3.56
N MET A 123 -16.84 1.30 -2.78
CA MET A 123 -16.85 1.22 -1.32
C MET A 123 -18.20 1.59 -0.72
N LYS A 124 -19.00 2.49 -1.33
CA LYS A 124 -20.37 2.83 -0.89
C LYS A 124 -21.27 1.59 -0.79
N LYS A 125 -21.09 0.60 -1.65
CA LYS A 125 -21.91 -0.60 -1.79
C LYS A 125 -21.43 -1.79 -0.95
N ILE A 126 -20.42 -1.62 -0.12
CA ILE A 126 -19.78 -2.70 0.65
C ILE A 126 -19.88 -2.39 2.14
N ASN A 127 -20.08 -3.44 2.94
CA ASN A 127 -19.95 -3.32 4.39
C ASN A 127 -18.48 -3.19 4.77
N LEU A 128 -18.12 -2.05 5.37
CA LEU A 128 -16.76 -1.71 5.78
C LEU A 128 -16.56 -1.74 7.30
N LYS A 129 -17.63 -1.91 8.10
CA LYS A 129 -17.59 -1.83 9.58
C LYS A 129 -16.63 -2.82 10.26
N SER A 130 -16.32 -3.95 9.60
CA SER A 130 -15.39 -4.96 10.11
C SER A 130 -14.07 -4.99 9.33
N LYS A 131 -13.69 -3.90 8.70
CA LYS A 131 -12.51 -3.81 7.85
C LYS A 131 -11.59 -2.68 8.30
N ILE A 132 -10.29 -2.98 8.26
CA ILE A 132 -9.23 -2.01 8.50
C ILE A 132 -8.72 -1.49 7.15
N ALA A 133 -8.56 -0.18 7.00
CA ALA A 133 -7.94 0.42 5.84
C ALA A 133 -6.61 1.09 6.22
N ILE A 134 -5.57 0.84 5.42
CA ILE A 134 -4.28 1.55 5.49
C ILE A 134 -4.12 2.31 4.17
N ASP A 135 -4.18 3.63 4.24
CA ASP A 135 -4.25 4.53 3.09
C ASP A 135 -3.19 5.65 3.20
N PRO A 136 -1.94 5.35 2.83
CA PRO A 136 -0.85 6.33 2.92
C PRO A 136 -1.04 7.55 2.01
N TYR A 137 -1.93 7.47 1.02
CA TYR A 137 -2.15 8.53 0.03
C TYR A 137 -3.44 9.33 0.24
N ASN A 138 -4.21 9.05 1.29
CA ASN A 138 -5.49 9.72 1.56
C ASN A 138 -6.52 9.63 0.42
N LEU A 139 -6.56 8.50 -0.29
CA LEU A 139 -7.44 8.28 -1.45
C LEU A 139 -8.91 8.14 -1.06
N ILE A 140 -9.19 7.66 0.15
CA ILE A 140 -10.54 7.48 0.65
C ILE A 140 -11.07 8.80 1.22
N LYS A 141 -12.19 9.28 0.71
CA LYS A 141 -12.79 10.55 1.14
C LYS A 141 -13.42 10.49 2.52
N SER A 142 -13.50 11.63 3.21
CA SER A 142 -13.91 11.76 4.61
C SER A 142 -15.19 11.00 4.99
N PRO A 143 -16.34 11.08 4.33
CA PRO A 143 -17.52 10.32 4.78
C PRO A 143 -17.29 8.80 4.77
N MET A 144 -16.46 8.30 3.82
CA MET A 144 -16.20 6.89 3.66
C MET A 144 -15.25 6.34 4.73
N ARG A 145 -14.28 7.14 5.20
CA ARG A 145 -13.33 6.76 6.25
C ARG A 145 -14.04 6.30 7.52
N LYS A 146 -15.09 7.01 7.93
CA LYS A 146 -15.89 6.71 9.13
C LYS A 146 -16.65 5.39 9.06
N ARG A 147 -16.74 4.76 7.90
CA ARG A 147 -17.42 3.46 7.72
C ARG A 147 -16.52 2.26 7.99
N PHE A 148 -15.21 2.45 8.07
CA PHE A 148 -14.27 1.41 8.45
C PHE A 148 -14.29 1.18 9.97
N GLU A 149 -13.92 -0.02 10.40
CA GLU A 149 -13.60 -0.31 11.80
C GLU A 149 -12.43 0.57 12.25
N GLU A 150 -11.42 0.64 11.38
CA GLU A 150 -10.26 1.50 11.61
C GLU A 150 -9.73 2.01 10.24
N TYR A 151 -9.45 3.29 10.19
CA TYR A 151 -8.84 3.94 9.04
C TYR A 151 -7.52 4.59 9.45
N ILE A 152 -6.44 4.18 8.81
CA ILE A 152 -5.07 4.58 9.14
C ILE A 152 -4.44 5.25 7.94
N ASN A 153 -3.94 6.46 8.11
CA ASN A 153 -3.21 7.22 7.09
C ASN A 153 -1.95 7.84 7.68
N ILE A 154 -1.10 8.42 6.83
CA ILE A 154 0.06 9.18 7.27
C ILE A 154 -0.43 10.54 7.80
N GLY A 155 -0.04 10.88 9.02
CA GLY A 155 -0.38 12.18 9.64
C GLY A 155 -1.55 12.15 10.63
N ASN A 156 -2.10 10.96 10.92
CA ASN A 156 -3.05 10.72 12.01
C ASN A 156 -2.50 9.65 12.93
#